data_8a543e80a41766ecdde89cf94334fe6f
#
_entry.id   8a543e80a41766ecdde89cf94334fe6f
#
_cell.length_a   1.000
_cell.length_b   1.000
_cell.length_c   1.000
_cell.angle_alpha   90.00
_cell.angle_beta   90.00
_cell.angle_gamma   90.00
#
_symmetry.space_group_name_H-M   'P 1'
#
loop_
_entity.id
_entity.type
_entity.pdbx_description
1 polymer ?
#
loop_
_entity_poly.entity_id
_entity_poly.type
_entity_poly.pdbx_seq_one_letter_code
_entity_poly.pdbx_strand_id
1 'polypeptide(L)'
;TFSFLLAENNNNFFDIGVEVETMIQAAQKKGKKILIGIDEVSKSEEMIKFASEYGRWLRAGYPVYFVCTGLYENIQELSNVKNLTFFRRAATVKTEPLNMIRMTEMYKSKLDIDSNEAREMAKITKGYAYAFQELGVLYFKKKLDELLEDILPKLKAELFAYSYEKIWEEMTEMDRFLAGLLTEKEEYKRDE
;
A
#
# COMPACT_ATOMS: atom_id res chain seq x y z
N THR A 1 3.10 9.74 17.73
CA THR A 1 3.17 10.54 16.49
C THR A 1 4.22 11.59 16.71
N PHE A 2 5.39 11.46 16.09
CA PHE A 2 6.42 12.51 16.09
C PHE A 2 6.28 13.28 14.78
N SER A 3 5.85 14.53 14.85
CA SER A 3 5.91 15.45 13.73
C SER A 3 7.27 16.12 13.75
N PHE A 4 8.08 15.91 12.71
CA PHE A 4 9.29 16.71 12.51
C PHE A 4 8.89 18.08 11.96
N LEU A 5 8.94 19.11 12.79
CA LEU A 5 8.96 20.49 12.34
C LEU A 5 10.36 20.77 11.79
N LEU A 6 10.46 20.92 10.46
CA LEU A 6 11.61 21.57 9.84
C LEU A 6 11.59 23.06 10.24
N ALA A 7 12.33 23.39 11.27
CA ALA A 7 12.62 24.80 11.59
C ALA A 7 13.66 25.29 10.57
N GLU A 8 13.23 26.07 9.60
CA GLU A 8 14.13 26.98 8.92
C GLU A 8 14.61 28.01 9.94
N ASN A 9 15.85 27.89 10.41
CA ASN A 9 16.77 28.99 10.60
C ASN A 9 18.05 28.62 11.34
N ASN A 10 19.15 29.11 10.76
CA ASN A 10 20.47 29.37 11.34
C ASN A 10 21.40 28.20 11.67
N ASN A 11 22.39 28.01 10.76
CA ASN A 11 23.83 27.70 10.98
C ASN A 11 24.26 26.70 12.07
N ASN A 12 23.45 25.75 12.41
CA ASN A 12 23.89 24.49 12.95
C ASN A 12 23.60 23.41 11.92
N PHE A 13 24.63 22.81 11.36
CA PHE A 13 24.53 21.57 10.61
C PHE A 13 24.02 20.49 11.59
N PHE A 14 22.73 20.42 11.78
CA PHE A 14 22.08 19.32 12.45
C PHE A 14 22.24 18.09 11.53
N ASP A 15 23.20 17.24 11.85
CA ASP A 15 23.30 15.96 11.20
C ASP A 15 22.19 15.05 11.75
N ILE A 16 21.07 15.01 11.04
CA ILE A 16 19.91 14.19 11.38
C ILE A 16 20.33 12.73 11.64
N GLY A 17 21.35 12.23 10.93
CA GLY A 17 21.89 10.90 11.13
C GLY A 17 22.46 10.69 12.53
N VAL A 18 23.18 11.68 13.07
CA VAL A 18 23.77 11.63 14.42
C VAL A 18 22.68 11.69 15.49
N GLU A 19 21.66 12.51 15.30
CA GLU A 19 20.54 12.58 16.25
C GLU A 19 19.73 11.31 16.31
N VAL A 20 19.37 10.75 15.15
CA VAL A 20 18.64 9.48 15.07
C VAL A 20 19.49 8.37 15.73
N GLU A 21 20.80 8.32 15.50
CA GLU A 21 21.66 7.35 16.14
C GLU A 21 21.72 7.52 17.66
N THR A 22 21.76 8.75 18.15
CA THR A 22 21.69 9.04 19.60
C THR A 22 20.39 8.53 20.21
N MET A 23 19.25 8.73 19.52
CA MET A 23 17.95 8.20 19.94
C MET A 23 17.94 6.66 19.97
N ILE A 24 18.54 6.02 18.95
CA ILE A 24 18.68 4.56 18.86
C ILE A 24 19.49 4.03 20.04
N GLN A 25 20.62 4.65 20.35
CA GLN A 25 21.47 4.26 21.49
C GLN A 25 20.76 4.43 22.83
N ALA A 26 19.99 5.52 22.99
CA ALA A 26 19.19 5.74 24.18
C ALA A 26 18.09 4.69 24.35
N ALA A 27 17.46 4.27 23.25
CA ALA A 27 16.47 3.19 23.26
C ALA A 27 17.11 1.84 23.60
N GLN A 28 18.27 1.54 23.03
CA GLN A 28 19.03 0.32 23.30
C GLN A 28 19.42 0.21 24.78
N LYS A 29 19.93 1.30 25.37
CA LYS A 29 20.27 1.35 26.80
C LYS A 29 19.06 1.06 27.70
N LYS A 30 17.84 1.33 27.24
CA LYS A 30 16.58 1.03 27.93
C LYS A 30 15.98 -0.34 27.55
N GLY A 31 16.71 -1.17 26.82
CA GLY A 31 16.23 -2.47 26.33
C GLY A 31 15.07 -2.39 25.35
N LYS A 32 14.88 -1.23 24.71
CA LYS A 32 13.78 -1.01 23.75
C LYS A 32 14.24 -1.30 22.32
N LYS A 33 13.29 -1.74 21.49
CA LYS A 33 13.44 -1.91 20.05
C LYS A 33 12.77 -0.74 19.33
N ILE A 34 13.33 -0.37 18.19
CA ILE A 34 12.76 0.68 17.32
C ILE A 34 12.24 0.02 16.05
N LEU A 35 11.01 0.33 15.68
CA LEU A 35 10.43 -0.02 14.39
C LEU A 35 10.23 1.26 13.58
N ILE A 36 10.82 1.31 12.40
CA ILE A 36 10.66 2.39 11.43
C ILE A 36 9.74 1.89 10.33
N GLY A 37 8.62 2.59 10.12
CA GLY A 37 7.69 2.34 9.02
C GLY A 37 7.77 3.46 8.01
N ILE A 38 7.95 3.14 6.72
CA ILE A 38 7.88 4.09 5.61
C ILE A 38 6.86 3.57 4.61
N ASP A 39 5.86 4.39 4.31
CA ASP A 39 4.84 4.08 3.31
C ASP A 39 5.22 4.67 1.95
N GLU A 40 4.81 4.02 0.88
CA GLU A 40 5.02 4.45 -0.51
C GLU A 40 6.49 4.76 -0.87
N VAL A 41 7.40 3.86 -0.50
CA VAL A 41 8.81 4.06 -0.83
C VAL A 41 9.05 4.07 -2.35
N SER A 42 9.92 4.98 -2.77
CA SER A 42 10.42 5.07 -4.14
C SER A 42 11.94 5.20 -4.13
N LYS A 43 12.58 5.02 -5.29
CA LYS A 43 14.01 5.22 -5.45
C LYS A 43 14.34 6.71 -5.52
N SER A 44 14.34 7.36 -4.36
CA SER A 44 14.80 8.75 -4.19
C SER A 44 16.19 8.79 -3.55
N GLU A 45 16.86 9.94 -3.64
CA GLU A 45 18.16 10.14 -2.98
C GLU A 45 18.05 10.02 -1.46
N GLU A 46 16.97 10.54 -0.89
CA GLU A 46 16.68 10.50 0.54
C GLU A 46 16.48 9.06 1.01
N MET A 47 15.72 8.25 0.24
CA MET A 47 15.51 6.85 0.56
C MET A 47 16.82 6.05 0.46
N ILE A 48 17.67 6.34 -0.52
CA ILE A 48 18.98 5.70 -0.66
C ILE A 48 19.90 6.08 0.52
N LYS A 49 19.91 7.37 0.93
CA LYS A 49 20.65 7.84 2.11
C LYS A 49 20.14 7.14 3.39
N PHE A 50 18.83 7.15 3.61
CA PHE A 50 18.22 6.45 4.75
C PHE A 50 18.60 4.97 4.77
N ALA A 51 18.48 4.28 3.66
CA ALA A 51 18.80 2.86 3.56
C ALA A 51 20.30 2.57 3.82
N SER A 52 21.17 3.47 3.40
CA SER A 52 22.62 3.39 3.72
C SER A 52 22.88 3.48 5.23
N GLU A 53 22.25 4.46 5.90
CA GLU A 53 22.32 4.65 7.34
C GLU A 53 21.73 3.45 8.09
N TYR A 54 20.55 2.98 7.66
CA TYR A 54 19.95 1.77 8.22
C TYR A 54 20.87 0.55 8.11
N GLY A 55 21.53 0.38 6.97
CA GLY A 55 22.54 -0.65 6.79
C GLY A 55 23.72 -0.50 7.75
N ARG A 56 24.12 0.73 8.12
CA ARG A 56 25.14 1.02 9.12
C ARG A 56 24.66 0.61 10.52
N TRP A 57 23.42 0.96 10.88
CA TRP A 57 22.84 0.58 12.18
C TRP A 57 22.71 -0.94 12.34
N LEU A 58 22.33 -1.64 11.28
CA LEU A 58 22.30 -3.11 11.29
C LEU A 58 23.70 -3.72 11.58
N ARG A 59 24.75 -3.20 10.94
CA ARG A 59 26.12 -3.68 11.17
C ARG A 59 26.62 -3.35 12.58
N ALA A 60 26.16 -2.24 13.16
CA ALA A 60 26.46 -1.86 14.54
C ALA A 60 25.68 -2.69 15.58
N GLY A 61 24.77 -3.56 15.16
CA GLY A 61 23.96 -4.40 16.04
C GLY A 61 22.87 -3.64 16.81
N TYR A 62 22.46 -2.50 16.30
CA TYR A 62 21.38 -1.74 16.94
C TYR A 62 20.01 -2.44 16.79
N PRO A 63 19.13 -2.35 17.80
CA PRO A 63 17.83 -3.00 17.79
C PRO A 63 16.80 -2.20 16.98
N VAL A 64 17.13 -1.94 15.70
CA VAL A 64 16.29 -1.18 14.76
C VAL A 64 15.72 -2.13 13.72
N TYR A 65 14.42 -2.05 13.52
CA TYR A 65 13.67 -2.82 12.52
C TYR A 65 13.05 -1.86 11.53
N PHE A 66 12.97 -2.28 10.29
CA PHE A 66 12.43 -1.47 9.20
C PHE A 66 11.35 -2.25 8.46
N VAL A 67 10.24 -1.59 8.20
CA VAL A 67 9.18 -2.07 7.32
C VAL A 67 8.84 -0.95 6.33
N CYS A 68 8.70 -1.29 5.07
CA CYS A 68 8.24 -0.35 4.07
C CYS A 68 7.17 -0.97 3.18
N THR A 69 6.31 -0.11 2.65
CA THR A 69 5.37 -0.44 1.58
C THR A 69 5.74 0.33 0.33
N GLY A 70 5.29 -0.12 -0.83
CA GLY A 70 5.52 0.54 -2.10
C GLY A 70 5.07 -0.32 -3.26
N LEU A 71 5.00 0.28 -4.43
CA LEU A 71 4.75 -0.44 -5.66
C LEU A 71 5.87 -1.47 -5.90
N TYR A 72 5.51 -2.59 -6.50
CA TYR A 72 6.45 -3.68 -6.75
C TYR A 72 7.71 -3.20 -7.50
N GLU A 73 7.54 -2.37 -8.50
CA GLU A 73 8.63 -1.80 -9.30
C GLU A 73 9.56 -0.94 -8.45
N ASN A 74 9.03 -0.06 -7.61
CA ASN A 74 9.80 0.78 -6.70
C ASN A 74 10.64 -0.05 -5.73
N ILE A 75 10.05 -1.11 -5.16
CA ILE A 75 10.76 -2.05 -4.28
C ILE A 75 11.87 -2.79 -5.04
N GLN A 76 11.61 -3.21 -6.29
CA GLN A 76 12.61 -3.86 -7.13
C GLN A 76 13.76 -2.90 -7.47
N GLU A 77 13.47 -1.66 -7.83
CA GLU A 77 14.49 -0.66 -8.10
C GLU A 77 15.39 -0.39 -6.89
N LEU A 78 14.80 -0.22 -5.70
CA LEU A 78 15.56 -0.07 -4.46
C LEU A 78 16.43 -1.30 -4.19
N SER A 79 15.91 -2.50 -4.42
CA SER A 79 16.65 -3.76 -4.24
C SER A 79 17.84 -3.89 -5.18
N ASN A 80 17.81 -3.21 -6.32
CA ASN A 80 18.89 -3.21 -7.31
C ASN A 80 19.97 -2.13 -7.09
N VAL A 81 19.75 -1.21 -6.14
CA VAL A 81 20.77 -0.22 -5.78
C VAL A 81 21.99 -0.92 -5.17
N LYS A 82 23.18 -0.57 -5.69
CA LYS A 82 24.45 -1.06 -5.12
C LYS A 82 24.53 -0.69 -3.64
N ASN A 83 25.03 -1.60 -2.82
CA ASN A 83 25.20 -1.45 -1.39
C ASN A 83 23.93 -1.56 -0.52
N LEU A 84 22.72 -1.68 -1.11
CA LEU A 84 21.48 -1.94 -0.38
C LEU A 84 21.11 -3.43 -0.37
N THR A 85 22.12 -4.30 -0.24
CA THR A 85 21.94 -5.77 -0.32
C THR A 85 20.99 -6.35 0.73
N PHE A 86 20.75 -5.63 1.82
CA PHE A 86 19.79 -6.06 2.84
C PHE A 86 18.34 -6.07 2.33
N PHE A 87 17.97 -5.19 1.39
CA PHE A 87 16.65 -5.22 0.74
C PHE A 87 16.39 -6.54 0.03
N ARG A 88 17.39 -7.10 -0.65
CA ARG A 88 17.26 -8.41 -1.33
C ARG A 88 17.06 -9.58 -0.37
N ARG A 89 17.46 -9.41 0.88
CA ARG A 89 17.36 -10.42 1.94
C ARG A 89 16.19 -10.17 2.89
N ALA A 90 15.52 -9.05 2.75
CA ALA A 90 14.33 -8.73 3.54
C ALA A 90 13.18 -9.67 3.18
N ALA A 91 12.39 -10.01 4.18
CA ALA A 91 11.13 -10.72 3.94
C ALA A 91 10.20 -9.82 3.12
N THR A 92 9.66 -10.37 2.05
CA THR A 92 8.72 -9.66 1.17
C THR A 92 7.34 -10.27 1.30
N VAL A 93 6.34 -9.41 1.53
CA VAL A 93 4.94 -9.78 1.53
C VAL A 93 4.29 -9.08 0.34
N LYS A 94 3.75 -9.87 -0.58
CA LYS A 94 2.94 -9.34 -1.68
C LYS A 94 1.50 -9.23 -1.22
N THR A 95 0.87 -8.10 -1.46
CA THR A 95 -0.56 -7.94 -1.24
C THR A 95 -1.31 -8.60 -2.41
N GLU A 96 -2.31 -9.38 -2.07
CA GLU A 96 -3.18 -10.06 -3.03
C GLU A 96 -4.61 -9.50 -2.91
N PRO A 97 -5.48 -9.77 -3.89
CA PRO A 97 -6.89 -9.44 -3.76
C PRO A 97 -7.48 -9.95 -2.45
N LEU A 98 -8.39 -9.20 -1.87
CA LEU A 98 -9.05 -9.58 -0.61
C LEU A 98 -9.79 -10.91 -0.78
N ASN A 99 -9.73 -11.73 0.28
CA ASN A 99 -10.37 -13.03 0.27
C ASN A 99 -11.90 -12.91 0.27
N MET A 100 -12.54 -13.55 -0.70
CA MET A 100 -14.01 -13.52 -0.92
C MET A 100 -14.80 -13.92 0.31
N ILE A 101 -14.40 -14.96 1.01
CA ILE A 101 -15.11 -15.46 2.20
C ILE A 101 -15.06 -14.40 3.30
N ARG A 102 -13.89 -13.86 3.57
CA ARG A 102 -13.73 -12.81 4.60
C ARG A 102 -14.48 -11.53 4.26
N MET A 103 -14.52 -11.13 3.00
CA MET A 103 -15.32 -9.99 2.55
C MET A 103 -16.81 -10.23 2.80
N THR A 104 -17.30 -11.43 2.44
CA THR A 104 -18.70 -11.81 2.68
C THR A 104 -19.05 -11.76 4.17
N GLU A 105 -18.21 -12.34 5.03
CA GLU A 105 -18.41 -12.32 6.47
C GLU A 105 -18.39 -10.90 7.04
N MET A 106 -17.52 -10.05 6.54
CA MET A 106 -17.42 -8.66 6.97
C MET A 106 -18.65 -7.84 6.56
N TYR A 107 -19.12 -7.94 5.33
CA TYR A 107 -20.35 -7.28 4.90
C TYR A 107 -21.54 -7.76 5.71
N LYS A 108 -21.71 -9.08 5.87
CA LYS A 108 -22.77 -9.66 6.67
C LYS A 108 -22.78 -9.10 8.10
N SER A 109 -21.63 -9.08 8.76
CA SER A 109 -21.52 -8.67 10.16
C SER A 109 -21.61 -7.17 10.39
N LYS A 110 -21.17 -6.35 9.38
CA LYS A 110 -21.12 -4.89 9.54
C LYS A 110 -22.36 -4.18 9.03
N LEU A 111 -23.02 -4.76 8.04
CA LEU A 111 -24.20 -4.19 7.40
C LEU A 111 -25.51 -4.86 7.86
N ASP A 112 -25.40 -5.94 8.65
CA ASP A 112 -26.56 -6.74 9.14
C ASP A 112 -27.45 -7.23 7.98
N ILE A 113 -26.82 -7.79 6.94
CA ILE A 113 -27.47 -8.31 5.75
C ILE A 113 -27.36 -9.83 5.65
N ASP A 114 -28.18 -10.44 4.80
CA ASP A 114 -28.13 -11.87 4.60
C ASP A 114 -26.86 -12.34 3.86
N SER A 115 -26.58 -13.64 3.92
CA SER A 115 -25.36 -14.21 3.35
C SER A 115 -25.31 -14.18 1.84
N ASN A 116 -26.47 -14.14 1.13
CA ASN A 116 -26.52 -14.11 -0.33
C ASN A 116 -26.17 -12.70 -0.83
N GLU A 117 -26.80 -11.70 -0.24
CA GLU A 117 -26.54 -10.29 -0.55
C GLU A 117 -25.09 -9.91 -0.25
N ALA A 118 -24.57 -10.31 0.92
CA ALA A 118 -23.16 -10.10 1.27
C ALA A 118 -22.20 -10.76 0.28
N ARG A 119 -22.53 -11.95 -0.23
CA ARG A 119 -21.73 -12.65 -1.24
C ARG A 119 -21.78 -11.95 -2.60
N GLU A 120 -22.95 -11.47 -3.03
CA GLU A 120 -23.04 -10.72 -4.28
C GLU A 120 -22.25 -9.40 -4.20
N MET A 121 -22.35 -8.67 -3.11
CA MET A 121 -21.50 -7.50 -2.88
C MET A 121 -20.01 -7.82 -2.96
N ALA A 122 -19.57 -8.91 -2.31
CA ALA A 122 -18.17 -9.34 -2.35
C ALA A 122 -17.72 -9.70 -3.77
N LYS A 123 -18.56 -10.37 -4.57
CA LYS A 123 -18.25 -10.71 -5.97
C LYS A 123 -18.07 -9.47 -6.85
N ILE A 124 -18.91 -8.45 -6.67
CA ILE A 124 -18.84 -7.21 -7.44
C ILE A 124 -17.48 -6.54 -7.29
N THR A 125 -16.91 -6.58 -6.10
CA THR A 125 -15.61 -5.91 -5.82
C THR A 125 -14.40 -6.70 -6.30
N LYS A 126 -14.56 -7.98 -6.67
CA LYS A 126 -13.47 -8.88 -7.15
C LYS A 126 -12.22 -8.88 -6.26
N GLY A 127 -12.36 -8.57 -4.98
CA GLY A 127 -11.23 -8.49 -4.04
C GLY A 127 -10.47 -7.17 -4.05
N TYR A 128 -10.88 -6.18 -4.84
CA TYR A 128 -10.25 -4.87 -4.83
C TYR A 128 -10.63 -4.10 -3.55
N ALA A 129 -9.62 -3.80 -2.73
CA ALA A 129 -9.82 -3.27 -1.37
C ALA A 129 -10.59 -1.94 -1.34
N TYR A 130 -10.29 -1.02 -2.26
CA TYR A 130 -10.99 0.26 -2.36
C TYR A 130 -12.47 0.06 -2.75
N ALA A 131 -12.72 -0.78 -3.78
CA ALA A 131 -14.09 -1.10 -4.18
C ALA A 131 -14.90 -1.78 -3.04
N PHE A 132 -14.24 -2.64 -2.26
CA PHE A 132 -14.85 -3.28 -1.10
C PHE A 132 -15.29 -2.26 -0.05
N GLN A 133 -14.43 -1.30 0.29
CA GLN A 133 -14.77 -0.25 1.26
C GLN A 133 -15.86 0.68 0.72
N GLU A 134 -15.71 1.16 -0.51
CA GLU A 134 -16.65 2.12 -1.09
C GLU A 134 -18.04 1.52 -1.28
N LEU A 135 -18.14 0.28 -1.77
CA LEU A 135 -19.43 -0.40 -1.87
C LEU A 135 -20.08 -0.55 -0.48
N GLY A 136 -19.30 -0.87 0.54
CA GLY A 136 -19.79 -0.94 1.92
C GLY A 136 -20.33 0.39 2.43
N VAL A 137 -19.64 1.49 2.13
CA VAL A 137 -20.09 2.85 2.50
C VAL A 137 -21.36 3.25 1.75
N LEU A 138 -21.41 3.01 0.45
CA LEU A 138 -22.59 3.31 -0.37
C LEU A 138 -23.80 2.49 0.09
N TYR A 139 -23.60 1.21 0.36
CA TYR A 139 -24.65 0.34 0.87
C TYR A 139 -25.17 0.81 2.24
N PHE A 140 -24.28 1.16 3.15
CA PHE A 140 -24.66 1.68 4.47
C PHE A 140 -25.45 2.99 4.39
N LYS A 141 -25.13 3.84 3.42
CA LYS A 141 -25.78 5.14 3.19
C LYS A 141 -27.03 5.06 2.32
N LYS A 142 -27.31 3.91 1.69
CA LYS A 142 -28.46 3.77 0.79
C LYS A 142 -29.78 4.00 1.54
N LYS A 143 -30.79 4.46 0.82
CA LYS A 143 -32.15 4.56 1.35
C LYS A 143 -32.78 3.17 1.48
N LEU A 144 -33.81 3.05 2.29
CA LEU A 144 -34.50 1.77 2.55
C LEU A 144 -35.13 1.15 1.30
N ASP A 145 -35.52 1.95 0.35
CA ASP A 145 -36.14 1.57 -0.93
C ASP A 145 -35.13 1.38 -2.07
N GLU A 146 -33.84 1.73 -1.87
CA GLU A 146 -32.79 1.50 -2.87
C GLU A 146 -32.30 0.04 -2.81
N LEU A 147 -32.17 -0.59 -3.98
CA LEU A 147 -31.57 -1.91 -4.13
C LEU A 147 -30.05 -1.83 -4.33
N LEU A 148 -29.38 -2.96 -4.24
CA LEU A 148 -27.93 -3.05 -4.54
C LEU A 148 -27.63 -2.51 -5.94
N GLU A 149 -28.45 -2.83 -6.92
CA GLU A 149 -28.28 -2.42 -8.32
C GLU A 149 -28.34 -0.89 -8.51
N ASP A 150 -29.11 -0.18 -7.69
CA ASP A 150 -29.27 1.27 -7.77
C ASP A 150 -28.01 2.04 -7.33
N ILE A 151 -27.18 1.41 -6.51
CA ILE A 151 -25.93 2.00 -6.02
C ILE A 151 -24.71 1.69 -6.90
N LEU A 152 -24.79 0.70 -7.80
CA LEU A 152 -23.66 0.32 -8.67
C LEU A 152 -23.20 1.43 -9.62
N PRO A 153 -24.09 2.26 -10.22
CA PRO A 153 -23.63 3.41 -11.01
C PRO A 153 -22.82 4.42 -10.19
N LYS A 154 -23.19 4.64 -8.93
CA LYS A 154 -22.45 5.51 -7.99
C LYS A 154 -21.08 4.90 -7.70
N LEU A 155 -21.01 3.60 -7.39
CA LEU A 155 -19.77 2.88 -7.19
C LEU A 155 -18.83 3.01 -8.40
N LYS A 156 -19.35 2.81 -9.61
CA LYS A 156 -18.56 2.96 -10.84
C LYS A 156 -17.98 4.36 -11.00
N ALA A 157 -18.78 5.38 -10.73
CA ALA A 157 -18.35 6.78 -10.81
C ALA A 157 -17.21 7.08 -9.81
N GLU A 158 -17.35 6.62 -8.56
CA GLU A 158 -16.33 6.78 -7.52
C GLU A 158 -15.04 6.02 -7.87
N LEU A 159 -15.13 4.78 -8.30
CA LEU A 159 -13.98 3.99 -8.71
C LEU A 159 -13.27 4.61 -9.92
N PHE A 160 -14.00 5.16 -10.86
CA PHE A 160 -13.43 5.84 -12.01
C PHE A 160 -12.67 7.09 -11.57
N ALA A 161 -13.34 8.00 -10.85
CA ALA A 161 -12.78 9.29 -10.47
C ALA A 161 -11.56 9.19 -9.54
N TYR A 162 -11.57 8.25 -8.59
CA TYR A 162 -10.54 8.19 -7.54
C TYR A 162 -9.49 7.09 -7.73
N SER A 163 -9.69 6.20 -8.71
CA SER A 163 -8.78 5.08 -8.90
C SER A 163 -8.46 4.78 -10.36
N TYR A 164 -9.47 4.46 -11.17
CA TYR A 164 -9.23 3.91 -12.51
C TYR A 164 -8.68 4.93 -13.49
N GLU A 165 -9.12 6.18 -13.41
CA GLU A 165 -8.61 7.26 -14.28
C GLU A 165 -7.11 7.44 -14.08
N LYS A 166 -6.66 7.55 -12.82
CA LYS A 166 -5.24 7.66 -12.49
C LYS A 166 -4.44 6.44 -12.94
N ILE A 167 -4.92 5.23 -12.65
CA ILE A 167 -4.28 3.99 -13.07
C ILE A 167 -4.13 3.97 -14.61
N TRP A 168 -5.20 4.36 -15.31
CA TRP A 168 -5.19 4.39 -16.77
C TRP A 168 -4.19 5.39 -17.33
N GLU A 169 -4.04 6.56 -16.71
CA GLU A 169 -3.07 7.57 -17.11
C GLU A 169 -1.62 7.11 -16.90
N GLU A 170 -1.36 6.37 -15.82
CA GLU A 170 -0.04 5.82 -15.47
C GLU A 170 0.34 4.59 -16.31
N MET A 171 -0.62 3.92 -16.96
CA MET A 171 -0.38 2.75 -17.81
C MET A 171 0.39 3.12 -19.08
N THR A 172 1.33 2.26 -19.48
CA THR A 172 1.97 2.33 -20.79
C THR A 172 0.97 2.02 -21.91
N GLU A 173 1.30 2.37 -23.15
CA GLU A 173 0.46 2.01 -24.31
C GLU A 173 0.26 0.49 -24.42
N MET A 174 1.30 -0.29 -24.10
CA MET A 174 1.22 -1.75 -24.10
C MET A 174 0.27 -2.26 -23.00
N ASP A 175 0.34 -1.69 -21.79
CA ASP A 175 -0.55 -2.08 -20.70
C ASP A 175 -2.00 -1.77 -21.03
N ARG A 176 -2.29 -0.61 -21.62
CA ARG A 176 -3.63 -0.23 -22.10
C ARG A 176 -4.13 -1.18 -23.18
N PHE A 177 -3.27 -1.56 -24.10
CA PHE A 177 -3.60 -2.54 -25.14
C PHE A 177 -3.95 -3.89 -24.51
N LEU A 178 -3.11 -4.40 -23.60
CA LEU A 178 -3.36 -5.66 -22.91
C LEU A 178 -4.63 -5.61 -22.04
N ALA A 179 -4.86 -4.50 -21.33
CA ALA A 179 -6.10 -4.30 -20.57
C ALA A 179 -7.34 -4.34 -21.48
N GLY A 180 -7.24 -3.73 -22.67
CA GLY A 180 -8.30 -3.79 -23.69
C GLY A 180 -8.62 -5.23 -24.13
N LEU A 181 -7.60 -6.03 -24.39
CA LEU A 181 -7.79 -7.45 -24.74
C LEU A 181 -8.52 -8.24 -23.63
N LEU A 182 -8.19 -7.98 -22.36
CA LEU A 182 -8.83 -8.65 -21.22
C LEU A 182 -10.31 -8.28 -21.03
N THR A 183 -10.82 -7.24 -21.72
CA THR A 183 -12.27 -6.97 -21.74
C THR A 183 -13.03 -7.94 -22.65
N GLU A 184 -12.36 -8.55 -23.62
CA GLU A 184 -12.97 -9.47 -24.58
C GLU A 184 -12.86 -10.93 -24.10
N LYS A 185 -11.78 -11.25 -23.36
CA LYS A 185 -11.50 -12.61 -22.88
C LYS A 185 -10.78 -12.52 -21.54
N GLU A 186 -11.19 -13.32 -20.56
CA GLU A 186 -10.61 -13.31 -19.21
C GLU A 186 -9.15 -13.76 -19.15
N GLU A 187 -8.73 -14.64 -20.07
CA GLU A 187 -7.36 -15.15 -20.17
C GLU A 187 -6.91 -15.26 -21.62
N TYR A 188 -5.65 -14.91 -21.85
CA TYR A 188 -4.93 -15.16 -23.11
C TYR A 188 -3.75 -16.07 -22.84
N LYS A 189 -3.50 -17.03 -23.73
CA LYS A 189 -2.29 -17.83 -23.68
C LYS A 189 -1.12 -17.03 -24.27
N ARG A 190 0.10 -17.36 -23.83
CA ARG A 190 1.31 -16.65 -24.26
C ARG A 190 1.52 -16.58 -25.78
N ASP A 191 0.94 -17.55 -26.50
CA ASP A 191 1.10 -17.71 -27.96
C ASP A 191 -0.10 -17.12 -28.75
N GLU A 192 -1.06 -16.46 -28.10
CA GLU A 192 -2.17 -15.68 -28.66
C GLU A 192 -1.84 -14.19 -28.63
#